data_778cb9dbc8a773490aff3afb290a9423
#
_entry.id   778cb9dbc8a773490aff3afb290a9423
#
_cell.length_a   1.000
_cell.length_b   1.000
_cell.length_c   1.000
_cell.angle_alpha   90.00
_cell.angle_beta   90.00
_cell.angle_gamma   90.00
#
_symmetry.space_group_name_H-M   'P 1'
#
loop_
_entity.id
_entity.type
_entity.pdbx_description
1 polymer ?
#
loop_
_entity_poly.entity_id
_entity_poly.type
_entity_poly.pdbx_seq_one_letter_code
_entity_poly.pdbx_strand_id
1 'polypeptide(L)'
;MPYYMDRHELSGASAADVAAVHVKDLEFQDRYGVKYLNYWFDYEAQHAFCLATGPNQEAVEAVHAASHGLAATEVIEVDESAVRRFMGGIVDHPPGEAYVAPAFRVIMFTDLEGSTALTQQLGDASAMDVLRRHDAIVRRALERNGGTEVKHTGDGIMASFPSVSGAIEAAVAIQLGFAEAEAAEMPVGVRIGMSAGEPVTDRDDLFGAAVQLAARLSSRASSRSILVSAAVRDLAAGKGFRFGAMRSFRLKGFDDSVRACDVVWQLSA
;
A
#
# COMPACT_ATOMS: atom_id res chain seq x y z
N MET A 1 22.13 14.53 5.47
CA MET A 1 21.74 14.93 6.83
C MET A 1 20.91 13.81 7.40
N PRO A 2 21.01 13.49 8.70
CA PRO A 2 20.16 12.49 9.33
C PRO A 2 18.68 12.86 9.24
N TYR A 3 17.83 11.85 9.29
CA TYR A 3 16.37 11.99 9.33
C TYR A 3 15.90 11.83 10.76
N TYR A 4 14.97 12.68 11.17
CA TYR A 4 14.35 12.66 12.49
C TYR A 4 12.84 12.57 12.34
N MET A 5 12.24 11.77 13.21
CA MET A 5 10.79 11.74 13.38
C MET A 5 10.48 12.23 14.79
N ASP A 6 9.61 13.21 14.89
CA ASP A 6 9.08 13.68 16.16
C ASP A 6 7.61 13.30 16.35
N ARG A 7 7.17 13.25 17.59
CA ARG A 7 5.80 12.95 17.98
C ARG A 7 5.29 13.99 18.97
N HIS A 8 4.09 14.47 18.73
CA HIS A 8 3.36 15.36 19.61
C HIS A 8 2.04 14.75 20.06
N GLU A 9 1.69 14.89 21.32
CA GLU A 9 0.37 14.56 21.87
C GLU A 9 -0.48 15.83 21.89
N LEU A 10 -1.59 15.84 21.13
CA LEU A 10 -2.38 17.04 20.85
C LEU A 10 -3.87 16.81 21.17
N SER A 11 -4.20 16.67 22.44
CA SER A 11 -5.57 16.43 22.88
C SER A 11 -6.54 17.52 22.43
N GLY A 12 -7.55 17.15 21.65
CA GLY A 12 -8.59 18.05 21.17
C GLY A 12 -8.23 18.88 19.94
N ALA A 13 -7.08 18.64 19.33
CA ALA A 13 -6.67 19.31 18.09
C ALA A 13 -7.44 18.78 16.88
N SER A 14 -7.67 19.63 15.90
CA SER A 14 -8.13 19.27 14.58
C SER A 14 -6.96 19.17 13.58
N ALA A 15 -7.17 18.54 12.43
CA ALA A 15 -6.18 18.50 11.36
C ALA A 15 -5.79 19.93 10.87
N ALA A 16 -6.74 20.86 10.92
CA ALA A 16 -6.48 22.26 10.56
C ALA A 16 -5.56 22.97 11.59
N ASP A 17 -5.71 22.65 12.88
CA ASP A 17 -4.84 23.19 13.92
C ASP A 17 -3.40 22.67 13.74
N VAL A 18 -3.24 21.40 13.44
CA VAL A 18 -1.92 20.78 13.16
C VAL A 18 -1.27 21.41 11.93
N ALA A 19 -2.03 21.58 10.84
CA ALA A 19 -1.54 22.25 9.64
C ALA A 19 -1.06 23.68 9.92
N ALA A 20 -1.82 24.44 10.71
CA ALA A 20 -1.47 25.82 11.08
C ALA A 20 -0.20 25.90 11.96
N VAL A 21 0.00 24.93 12.83
CA VAL A 21 1.21 24.81 13.66
C VAL A 21 2.41 24.46 12.80
N HIS A 22 2.27 23.50 11.88
CA HIS A 22 3.34 23.10 10.98
C HIS A 22 3.83 24.24 10.08
N VAL A 23 2.95 25.14 9.63
CA VAL A 23 3.37 26.35 8.88
C VAL A 23 4.35 27.19 9.68
N LYS A 24 4.16 27.32 11.00
CA LYS A 24 5.09 28.07 11.86
C LYS A 24 6.45 27.39 11.92
N ASP A 25 6.51 26.07 11.95
CA ASP A 25 7.78 25.35 11.93
C ASP A 25 8.57 25.63 10.65
N LEU A 26 7.89 25.67 9.50
CA LEU A 26 8.51 26.01 8.21
C LEU A 26 9.11 27.43 8.20
N GLU A 27 8.53 28.40 8.93
CA GLU A 27 9.07 29.75 9.03
C GLU A 27 10.37 29.83 9.84
N PHE A 28 10.59 28.88 10.74
CA PHE A 28 11.73 28.86 11.67
C PHE A 28 12.81 27.84 11.30
N GLN A 29 12.49 26.80 10.52
CA GLN A 29 13.35 25.66 10.24
C GLN A 29 14.75 26.03 9.72
N ASP A 30 14.84 27.02 8.81
CA ASP A 30 16.11 27.41 8.19
C ASP A 30 17.11 28.00 9.19
N ARG A 31 16.63 28.61 10.28
CA ARG A 31 17.49 29.20 11.34
C ARG A 31 18.29 28.14 12.10
N TYR A 32 17.77 26.90 12.12
CA TYR A 32 18.37 25.78 12.83
C TYR A 32 18.96 24.72 11.87
N GLY A 33 18.96 25.00 10.56
CA GLY A 33 19.43 24.05 9.54
C GLY A 33 18.57 22.79 9.46
N VAL A 34 17.31 22.89 9.84
CA VAL A 34 16.32 21.83 9.77
C VAL A 34 15.49 22.02 8.52
N LYS A 35 15.05 20.92 7.91
CA LYS A 35 14.06 20.91 6.83
C LYS A 35 12.98 19.90 7.16
N TYR A 36 11.75 20.35 7.40
CA TYR A 36 10.59 19.48 7.49
C TYR A 36 10.21 18.95 6.11
N LEU A 37 9.92 17.65 6.05
CA LEU A 37 9.65 16.92 4.81
C LEU A 37 8.19 16.51 4.72
N ASN A 38 7.60 16.13 5.85
CA ASN A 38 6.21 15.69 5.94
C ASN A 38 5.70 15.71 7.37
N TYR A 39 4.38 15.69 7.53
CA TYR A 39 3.73 15.50 8.83
C TYR A 39 2.45 14.65 8.67
N TRP A 40 2.01 14.05 9.77
CA TRP A 40 0.77 13.27 9.85
C TRP A 40 0.04 13.61 11.14
N PHE A 41 -1.27 13.51 11.08
CA PHE A 41 -2.11 13.63 12.25
C PHE A 41 -3.00 12.40 12.37
N ASP A 42 -2.80 11.64 13.44
CA ASP A 42 -3.70 10.57 13.86
C ASP A 42 -4.81 11.18 14.70
N TYR A 43 -5.98 11.30 14.10
CA TYR A 43 -7.13 11.91 14.74
C TYR A 43 -7.67 11.07 15.92
N GLU A 44 -7.60 9.73 15.83
CA GLU A 44 -8.10 8.85 16.89
C GLU A 44 -7.16 8.83 18.09
N ALA A 45 -5.86 8.69 17.86
CA ALA A 45 -4.85 8.74 18.90
C ALA A 45 -4.51 10.16 19.36
N GLN A 46 -4.95 11.20 18.64
CA GLN A 46 -4.61 12.61 18.90
C GLN A 46 -3.10 12.85 18.93
N HIS A 47 -2.38 12.21 18.01
CA HIS A 47 -0.95 12.36 17.83
C HIS A 47 -0.62 13.02 16.48
N ALA A 48 0.30 13.98 16.50
CA ALA A 48 0.96 14.45 15.28
C ALA A 48 2.38 13.91 15.23
N PHE A 49 2.83 13.59 14.03
CA PHE A 49 4.19 13.15 13.72
C PHE A 49 4.74 14.05 12.64
N CYS A 50 5.98 14.52 12.80
CA CYS A 50 6.69 15.23 11.75
C CYS A 50 7.95 14.47 11.36
N LEU A 51 8.27 14.51 10.07
CA LEU A 51 9.52 14.01 9.53
C LEU A 51 10.37 15.19 9.07
N ALA A 52 11.59 15.27 9.57
CA ALA A 52 12.52 16.31 9.23
C ALA A 52 13.92 15.78 8.92
N THR A 53 14.73 16.56 8.22
CA THR A 53 16.19 16.42 8.21
C THR A 53 16.82 17.56 9.00
N GLY A 54 17.89 17.27 9.73
CA GLY A 54 18.56 18.27 10.56
C GLY A 54 19.97 17.85 10.93
N PRO A 55 20.78 18.76 11.52
CA PRO A 55 22.13 18.44 11.95
C PRO A 55 22.16 17.49 13.17
N ASN A 56 21.19 17.61 14.07
CA ASN A 56 21.01 16.78 15.27
C ASN A 56 19.56 16.92 15.80
N GLN A 57 19.23 16.11 16.81
CA GLN A 57 17.92 16.10 17.46
C GLN A 57 17.59 17.44 18.11
N GLU A 58 18.56 18.05 18.78
CA GLU A 58 18.39 19.33 19.49
C GLU A 58 17.99 20.47 18.55
N ALA A 59 18.45 20.43 17.29
CA ALA A 59 18.06 21.41 16.29
C ALA A 59 16.57 21.29 15.91
N VAL A 60 16.05 20.07 15.81
CA VAL A 60 14.61 19.80 15.54
C VAL A 60 13.77 20.29 16.72
N GLU A 61 14.14 19.95 17.95
CA GLU A 61 13.47 20.43 19.17
C GLU A 61 13.48 21.96 19.27
N ALA A 62 14.59 22.60 18.90
CA ALA A 62 14.73 24.05 18.95
C ALA A 62 13.80 24.76 17.96
N VAL A 63 13.49 24.18 16.81
CA VAL A 63 12.48 24.74 15.89
C VAL A 63 11.12 24.81 16.58
N HIS A 64 10.63 23.72 17.16
CA HIS A 64 9.34 23.68 17.85
C HIS A 64 9.26 24.65 19.02
N ALA A 65 10.33 24.71 19.81
CA ALA A 65 10.41 25.67 20.93
C ALA A 65 10.33 27.14 20.47
N ALA A 66 10.95 27.47 19.33
CA ALA A 66 10.98 28.82 18.79
C ALA A 66 9.71 29.20 17.99
N SER A 67 9.06 28.25 17.34
CA SER A 67 7.92 28.50 16.43
C SER A 67 6.59 28.62 17.17
N HIS A 68 6.30 27.69 18.06
CA HIS A 68 4.99 27.59 18.74
C HIS A 68 5.06 27.14 20.21
N GLY A 69 6.23 26.74 20.69
CA GLY A 69 6.45 26.35 22.08
C GLY A 69 5.89 25.01 22.51
N LEU A 70 5.33 24.21 21.60
CA LEU A 70 4.87 22.85 21.88
C LEU A 70 6.06 21.90 21.74
N ALA A 71 6.62 21.46 22.85
CA ALA A 71 7.70 20.48 22.83
C ALA A 71 7.21 19.16 22.24
N ALA A 72 8.03 18.53 21.41
CA ALA A 72 7.78 17.15 20.98
C ALA A 72 7.84 16.23 22.20
N THR A 73 6.93 15.24 22.25
CA THR A 73 6.93 14.21 23.30
C THR A 73 8.14 13.28 23.12
N GLU A 74 8.56 13.09 21.88
CA GLU A 74 9.68 12.24 21.51
C GLU A 74 10.25 12.70 20.17
N VAL A 75 11.58 12.70 20.04
CA VAL A 75 12.29 12.91 18.77
C VAL A 75 13.28 11.75 18.61
N ILE A 76 13.21 11.03 17.51
CA ILE A 76 14.10 9.89 17.23
C ILE A 76 14.79 10.05 15.89
N GLU A 77 16.05 9.63 15.80
CA GLU A 77 16.71 9.47 14.51
C GLU A 77 16.18 8.23 13.81
N VAL A 78 15.84 8.35 12.52
CA VAL A 78 15.27 7.27 11.71
C VAL A 78 16.07 7.02 10.45
N ASP A 79 16.18 5.77 10.05
CA ASP A 79 16.84 5.39 8.81
C ASP A 79 15.98 5.78 7.60
N GLU A 80 16.56 6.50 6.63
CA GLU A 80 15.86 6.95 5.42
C GLU A 80 15.19 5.80 4.67
N SER A 81 15.86 4.66 4.58
CA SER A 81 15.32 3.50 3.86
C SER A 81 14.13 2.85 4.60
N ALA A 82 14.15 2.90 5.93
CA ALA A 82 13.03 2.47 6.76
C ALA A 82 11.82 3.40 6.59
N VAL A 83 12.05 4.73 6.65
CA VAL A 83 11.01 5.73 6.42
C VAL A 83 10.37 5.54 5.03
N ARG A 84 11.18 5.46 3.97
CA ARG A 84 10.68 5.28 2.60
C ARG A 84 9.91 3.97 2.42
N ARG A 85 10.34 2.89 3.06
CA ARG A 85 9.62 1.59 3.03
C ARG A 85 8.29 1.64 3.76
N PHE A 86 8.27 2.30 4.91
CA PHE A 86 7.07 2.39 5.74
C PHE A 86 6.02 3.33 5.13
N MET A 87 6.45 4.42 4.50
CA MET A 87 5.59 5.52 4.07
C MET A 87 5.33 5.57 2.56
N GLY A 88 5.94 4.70 1.79
CA GLY A 88 5.75 4.63 0.34
C GLY A 88 6.31 5.80 -0.46
N GLY A 89 6.89 6.79 0.19
CA GLY A 89 7.48 7.98 -0.39
C GLY A 89 7.21 9.23 0.45
N ILE A 90 8.15 10.16 0.41
CA ILE A 90 8.00 11.47 1.03
C ILE A 90 7.32 12.36 0.00
N VAL A 91 6.10 12.80 0.28
CA VAL A 91 5.34 13.70 -0.58
C VAL A 91 5.40 15.10 0.05
N ASP A 92 5.90 16.08 -0.70
CA ASP A 92 5.83 17.48 -0.29
C ASP A 92 4.36 17.93 -0.31
N HIS A 93 3.83 18.33 0.84
CA HIS A 93 2.50 18.92 0.95
C HIS A 93 2.60 20.44 0.91
N PRO A 94 1.66 21.13 0.26
CA PRO A 94 1.60 22.57 0.34
C PRO A 94 1.50 23.02 1.81
N PRO A 95 2.34 23.97 2.25
CA PRO A 95 2.28 24.48 3.62
C PRO A 95 0.90 25.05 3.94
N GLY A 96 0.37 24.71 5.11
CA GLY A 96 -0.92 25.22 5.60
C GLY A 96 -2.16 24.48 5.10
N GLU A 97 -2.01 23.44 4.29
CA GLU A 97 -3.10 22.55 3.94
C GLU A 97 -3.10 21.31 4.82
N ALA A 98 -4.28 20.97 5.37
CA ALA A 98 -4.43 19.70 6.10
C ALA A 98 -4.14 18.52 5.16
N TYR A 99 -3.25 17.62 5.57
CA TYR A 99 -3.04 16.40 4.80
C TYR A 99 -4.28 15.51 4.88
N VAL A 100 -4.93 15.36 3.76
CA VAL A 100 -5.95 14.35 3.57
C VAL A 100 -5.31 13.23 2.74
N ALA A 101 -5.08 12.08 3.35
CA ALA A 101 -4.56 10.92 2.62
C ALA A 101 -5.45 10.67 1.40
N PRO A 102 -4.87 10.53 0.19
CA PRO A 102 -5.68 10.28 -1.00
C PRO A 102 -6.58 9.07 -0.76
N ALA A 103 -7.89 9.24 -0.93
CA ALA A 103 -8.86 8.15 -0.79
C ALA A 103 -8.64 7.06 -1.85
N PHE A 104 -7.98 7.41 -2.96
CA PHE A 104 -7.68 6.50 -4.04
C PHE A 104 -6.75 5.36 -3.61
N ARG A 105 -7.17 4.13 -3.92
CA ARG A 105 -6.37 2.92 -3.74
C ARG A 105 -6.56 1.98 -4.92
N VAL A 106 -5.49 1.25 -5.24
CA VAL A 106 -5.61 0.02 -6.02
C VAL A 106 -5.70 -1.15 -5.05
N ILE A 107 -6.76 -1.93 -5.16
CA ILE A 107 -7.00 -3.11 -4.34
C ILE A 107 -6.59 -4.34 -5.12
N MET A 108 -5.81 -5.21 -4.50
CA MET A 108 -5.37 -6.49 -5.01
C MET A 108 -5.88 -7.61 -4.11
N PHE A 109 -6.39 -8.67 -4.70
CA PHE A 109 -6.60 -9.96 -4.05
C PHE A 109 -5.75 -11.01 -4.74
N THR A 110 -5.03 -11.79 -3.93
CA THR A 110 -4.42 -13.05 -4.36
C THR A 110 -5.28 -14.22 -3.89
N ASP A 111 -5.23 -15.35 -4.58
CA ASP A 111 -5.97 -16.55 -4.23
C ASP A 111 -5.21 -17.79 -4.76
N LEU A 112 -4.91 -18.72 -3.88
CA LEU A 112 -4.23 -19.98 -4.24
C LEU A 112 -5.17 -20.91 -4.98
N GLU A 113 -4.72 -21.39 -6.13
CA GLU A 113 -5.51 -22.33 -6.89
C GLU A 113 -5.60 -23.70 -6.21
N GLY A 114 -6.85 -24.17 -6.02
CA GLY A 114 -7.10 -25.51 -5.49
C GLY A 114 -6.66 -25.73 -4.04
N SER A 115 -6.57 -24.68 -3.23
CA SER A 115 -6.17 -24.72 -1.81
C SER A 115 -6.91 -25.80 -1.00
N THR A 116 -8.23 -25.94 -1.20
CA THR A 116 -9.04 -26.98 -0.54
C THR A 116 -8.66 -28.38 -0.98
N ALA A 117 -8.45 -28.60 -2.28
CA ALA A 117 -8.03 -29.90 -2.80
C ALA A 117 -6.61 -30.24 -2.36
N LEU A 118 -5.73 -29.23 -2.28
CA LEU A 118 -4.36 -29.36 -1.81
C LEU A 118 -4.31 -29.87 -0.36
N THR A 119 -5.13 -29.29 0.52
CA THR A 119 -5.24 -29.74 1.93
C THR A 119 -5.70 -31.17 2.02
N GLN A 120 -6.68 -31.58 1.19
CA GLN A 120 -7.16 -32.95 1.16
C GLN A 120 -6.10 -33.96 0.66
N GLN A 121 -5.24 -33.55 -0.28
CA GLN A 121 -4.22 -34.41 -0.88
C GLN A 121 -2.94 -34.51 -0.04
N LEU A 122 -2.48 -33.38 0.51
CA LEU A 122 -1.17 -33.27 1.17
C LEU A 122 -1.26 -33.32 2.72
N GLY A 123 -2.46 -33.19 3.27
CA GLY A 123 -2.69 -33.01 4.70
C GLY A 123 -2.38 -31.60 5.19
N ASP A 124 -2.85 -31.29 6.40
CA ASP A 124 -2.82 -29.93 6.98
C ASP A 124 -1.41 -29.34 7.08
N ALA A 125 -0.42 -30.14 7.52
CA ALA A 125 0.94 -29.63 7.70
C ALA A 125 1.58 -29.15 6.39
N SER A 126 1.50 -29.96 5.34
CA SER A 126 2.06 -29.60 4.02
C SER A 126 1.27 -28.47 3.35
N ALA A 127 -0.06 -28.43 3.51
CA ALA A 127 -0.88 -27.33 3.04
C ALA A 127 -0.50 -26.01 3.72
N MET A 128 -0.22 -26.03 5.02
CA MET A 128 0.27 -24.86 5.76
C MET A 128 1.66 -24.39 5.29
N ASP A 129 2.53 -25.30 4.90
CA ASP A 129 3.84 -24.93 4.35
C ASP A 129 3.71 -24.25 2.97
N VAL A 130 2.78 -24.71 2.13
CA VAL A 130 2.44 -24.03 0.87
C VAL A 130 1.91 -22.63 1.13
N LEU A 131 0.99 -22.47 2.09
CA LEU A 131 0.42 -21.19 2.45
C LEU A 131 1.49 -20.21 2.97
N ARG A 132 2.40 -20.68 3.85
CA ARG A 132 3.52 -19.85 4.32
C ARG A 132 4.43 -19.38 3.20
N ARG A 133 4.69 -20.24 2.20
CA ARG A 133 5.48 -19.87 1.02
C ARG A 133 4.75 -18.84 0.15
N HIS A 134 3.43 -19.04 -0.05
CA HIS A 134 2.58 -18.05 -0.72
C HIS A 134 2.71 -16.70 -0.04
N ASP A 135 2.49 -16.65 1.26
CA ASP A 135 2.54 -15.41 2.05
C ASP A 135 3.90 -14.72 1.95
N ALA A 136 4.98 -15.49 2.01
CA ALA A 136 6.34 -14.95 1.90
C ALA A 136 6.61 -14.34 0.51
N ILE A 137 6.13 -14.97 -0.57
CA ILE A 137 6.25 -14.44 -1.94
C ILE A 137 5.45 -13.14 -2.07
N VAL A 138 4.19 -13.16 -1.63
CA VAL A 138 3.29 -12.00 -1.72
C VAL A 138 3.84 -10.83 -0.92
N ARG A 139 4.17 -11.01 0.37
CA ARG A 139 4.67 -9.94 1.24
C ARG A 139 5.95 -9.31 0.69
N ARG A 140 6.89 -10.12 0.19
CA ARG A 140 8.12 -9.61 -0.46
C ARG A 140 7.81 -8.74 -1.68
N ALA A 141 6.82 -9.12 -2.48
CA ALA A 141 6.40 -8.33 -3.65
C ALA A 141 5.71 -7.03 -3.22
N LEU A 142 4.88 -7.06 -2.16
CA LEU A 142 4.25 -5.86 -1.59
C LEU A 142 5.31 -4.88 -1.10
N GLU A 143 6.22 -5.32 -0.24
CA GLU A 143 7.30 -4.48 0.32
C GLU A 143 8.12 -3.76 -0.76
N ARG A 144 8.46 -4.46 -1.84
CA ARG A 144 9.27 -3.88 -2.93
C ARG A 144 8.54 -2.88 -3.81
N ASN A 145 7.21 -2.95 -3.85
CA ASN A 145 6.39 -2.18 -4.78
C ASN A 145 5.39 -1.23 -4.08
N GLY A 146 5.63 -0.93 -2.79
CA GLY A 146 4.84 0.04 -2.03
C GLY A 146 3.41 -0.41 -1.75
N GLY A 147 3.19 -1.73 -1.63
CA GLY A 147 1.92 -2.32 -1.23
C GLY A 147 1.84 -2.56 0.27
N THR A 148 0.64 -2.42 0.81
CA THR A 148 0.32 -2.73 2.21
C THR A 148 -0.64 -3.91 2.27
N GLU A 149 -0.31 -4.94 3.04
CA GLU A 149 -1.25 -6.01 3.38
C GLU A 149 -2.37 -5.43 4.24
N VAL A 150 -3.62 -5.61 3.81
CA VAL A 150 -4.80 -5.19 4.56
C VAL A 150 -5.26 -6.33 5.47
N LYS A 151 -5.42 -7.52 4.89
CA LYS A 151 -5.79 -8.73 5.65
C LYS A 151 -5.49 -10.01 4.89
N HIS A 152 -5.37 -11.08 5.66
CA HIS A 152 -5.35 -12.45 5.15
C HIS A 152 -6.78 -12.95 4.89
N THR A 153 -7.02 -13.64 3.78
CA THR A 153 -8.38 -14.11 3.37
C THR A 153 -8.53 -15.63 3.40
N GLY A 154 -7.70 -16.30 4.18
CA GLY A 154 -7.68 -17.76 4.31
C GLY A 154 -6.61 -18.39 3.42
N ASP A 155 -6.79 -18.39 2.12
CA ASP A 155 -5.85 -18.90 1.12
C ASP A 155 -5.26 -17.83 0.20
N GLY A 156 -5.40 -16.55 0.59
CA GLY A 156 -4.87 -15.41 -0.13
C GLY A 156 -4.70 -14.18 0.73
N ILE A 157 -4.27 -13.11 0.13
CA ILE A 157 -4.02 -11.81 0.77
C ILE A 157 -4.79 -10.72 0.04
N MET A 158 -5.46 -9.86 0.80
CA MET A 158 -5.95 -8.57 0.35
C MET A 158 -4.86 -7.53 0.61
N ALA A 159 -4.48 -6.79 -0.42
CA ALA A 159 -3.51 -5.72 -0.33
C ALA A 159 -4.02 -4.43 -0.99
N SER A 160 -3.47 -3.30 -0.56
CA SER A 160 -3.76 -1.99 -1.13
C SER A 160 -2.50 -1.28 -1.57
N PHE A 161 -2.63 -0.42 -2.60
CA PHE A 161 -1.51 0.35 -3.15
C PHE A 161 -1.95 1.79 -3.43
N PRO A 162 -1.08 2.77 -3.19
CA PRO A 162 -1.32 4.16 -3.61
C PRO A 162 -1.05 4.37 -5.12
N SER A 163 -0.37 3.42 -5.78
CA SER A 163 0.07 3.53 -7.17
C SER A 163 -0.39 2.33 -8.01
N VAL A 164 -0.95 2.62 -9.18
CA VAL A 164 -1.32 1.59 -10.16
C VAL A 164 -0.09 0.85 -10.70
N SER A 165 1.01 1.56 -10.95
CA SER A 165 2.25 0.94 -11.42
C SER A 165 2.81 -0.03 -10.38
N GLY A 166 2.93 0.41 -9.12
CA GLY A 166 3.39 -0.46 -8.04
C GLY A 166 2.50 -1.69 -7.85
N ALA A 167 1.18 -1.54 -7.97
CA ALA A 167 0.26 -2.67 -7.88
C ALA A 167 0.48 -3.70 -9.01
N ILE A 168 0.66 -3.23 -10.26
CA ILE A 168 0.91 -4.15 -11.40
C ILE A 168 2.29 -4.79 -11.28
N GLU A 169 3.32 -4.05 -10.90
CA GLU A 169 4.68 -4.57 -10.68
C GLU A 169 4.69 -5.63 -9.57
N ALA A 170 3.98 -5.39 -8.46
CA ALA A 170 3.82 -6.38 -7.40
C ALA A 170 3.12 -7.64 -7.91
N ALA A 171 2.03 -7.51 -8.67
CA ALA A 171 1.31 -8.64 -9.24
C ALA A 171 2.18 -9.47 -10.17
N VAL A 172 2.99 -8.82 -11.01
CA VAL A 172 3.97 -9.49 -11.88
C VAL A 172 5.05 -10.19 -11.06
N ALA A 173 5.59 -9.52 -10.05
CA ALA A 173 6.60 -10.10 -9.15
C ALA A 173 6.07 -11.34 -8.40
N ILE A 174 4.80 -11.32 -7.99
CA ILE A 174 4.13 -12.48 -7.38
C ILE A 174 4.09 -13.64 -8.37
N GLN A 175 3.63 -13.42 -9.60
CA GLN A 175 3.54 -14.47 -10.62
C GLN A 175 4.92 -15.08 -10.95
N LEU A 176 5.95 -14.24 -11.05
CA LEU A 176 7.33 -14.70 -11.27
C LEU A 176 7.85 -15.51 -10.09
N GLY A 177 7.60 -15.06 -8.85
CA GLY A 177 7.98 -15.79 -7.64
C GLY A 177 7.32 -17.16 -7.54
N PHE A 178 6.06 -17.28 -7.98
CA PHE A 178 5.37 -18.57 -8.06
C PHE A 178 5.92 -19.47 -9.18
N ALA A 179 6.27 -18.90 -10.33
CA ALA A 179 6.90 -19.68 -11.41
C ALA A 179 8.28 -20.23 -10.99
N GLU A 180 9.06 -19.46 -10.24
CA GLU A 180 10.33 -19.92 -9.65
C GLU A 180 10.11 -21.02 -8.60
N ALA A 181 9.10 -20.84 -7.73
CA ALA A 181 8.75 -21.82 -6.70
C ALA A 181 8.21 -23.14 -7.30
N GLU A 182 7.51 -23.08 -8.42
CA GLU A 182 7.05 -24.27 -9.15
C GLU A 182 8.22 -25.11 -9.68
N ALA A 183 9.25 -24.45 -10.23
CA ALA A 183 10.46 -25.12 -10.65
C ALA A 183 11.20 -25.83 -9.49
N ALA A 184 10.91 -25.43 -8.24
CA ALA A 184 11.38 -26.01 -6.98
C ALA A 184 10.37 -26.93 -6.29
N GLU A 185 9.49 -27.59 -7.07
CA GLU A 185 8.53 -28.60 -6.62
C GLU A 185 7.31 -28.08 -5.81
N MET A 186 6.90 -26.83 -6.01
CA MET A 186 5.64 -26.31 -5.46
C MET A 186 4.62 -26.05 -6.60
N PRO A 187 3.86 -27.04 -7.05
CA PRO A 187 2.99 -26.94 -8.24
C PRO A 187 1.65 -26.25 -7.92
N VAL A 188 1.69 -25.02 -7.41
CA VAL A 188 0.49 -24.27 -7.07
C VAL A 188 0.47 -22.95 -7.83
N GLY A 189 -0.62 -22.70 -8.55
CA GLY A 189 -0.86 -21.43 -9.21
C GLY A 189 -1.48 -20.40 -8.28
N VAL A 190 -1.25 -19.13 -8.58
CA VAL A 190 -1.91 -18.01 -7.90
C VAL A 190 -2.76 -17.23 -8.90
N ARG A 191 -3.97 -16.87 -8.50
CA ARG A 191 -4.87 -15.98 -9.24
C ARG A 191 -4.81 -14.59 -8.59
N ILE A 192 -4.75 -13.56 -9.42
CA ILE A 192 -4.70 -12.18 -8.91
C ILE A 192 -5.81 -11.37 -9.57
N GLY A 193 -6.59 -10.67 -8.75
CA GLY A 193 -7.63 -9.74 -9.19
C GLY A 193 -7.35 -8.34 -8.68
N MET A 194 -7.49 -7.32 -9.53
CA MET A 194 -7.21 -5.94 -9.15
C MET A 194 -8.29 -4.98 -9.62
N SER A 195 -8.62 -4.03 -8.76
CA SER A 195 -9.50 -2.91 -9.07
C SER A 195 -8.97 -1.62 -8.44
N ALA A 196 -9.38 -0.48 -8.98
CA ALA A 196 -9.01 0.83 -8.47
C ALA A 196 -10.24 1.66 -8.14
N GLY A 197 -10.16 2.46 -7.09
CA GLY A 197 -11.24 3.35 -6.65
C GLY A 197 -10.96 3.96 -5.29
N GLU A 198 -11.98 4.48 -4.66
CA GLU A 198 -11.95 5.09 -3.34
C GLU A 198 -12.70 4.19 -2.34
N PRO A 199 -12.00 3.25 -1.67
CA PRO A 199 -12.63 2.43 -0.65
C PRO A 199 -12.95 3.24 0.60
N VAL A 200 -13.95 2.78 1.36
CA VAL A 200 -14.22 3.28 2.70
C VAL A 200 -13.30 2.54 3.67
N THR A 201 -12.59 3.29 4.49
CA THR A 201 -11.77 2.73 5.58
C THR A 201 -12.65 2.62 6.84
N ASP A 202 -12.67 1.46 7.46
CA ASP A 202 -13.26 1.24 8.78
C ASP A 202 -12.28 0.43 9.62
N ARG A 203 -11.72 1.06 10.64
CA ARG A 203 -10.58 0.55 11.42
C ARG A 203 -9.41 0.18 10.49
N ASP A 204 -8.91 -1.05 10.61
CA ASP A 204 -7.79 -1.55 9.80
C ASP A 204 -8.24 -2.26 8.50
N ASP A 205 -9.51 -2.09 8.07
CA ASP A 205 -10.06 -2.76 6.89
C ASP A 205 -10.60 -1.77 5.85
N LEU A 206 -10.72 -2.23 4.60
CA LEU A 206 -11.21 -1.47 3.47
C LEU A 206 -12.49 -2.10 2.91
N PHE A 207 -13.47 -1.26 2.59
CA PHE A 207 -14.79 -1.66 2.10
C PHE A 207 -15.19 -0.90 0.83
N GLY A 208 -16.19 -1.39 0.13
CA GLY A 208 -16.81 -0.71 -1.00
C GLY A 208 -16.68 -1.44 -2.32
N ALA A 209 -17.19 -0.82 -3.38
CA ALA A 209 -17.32 -1.42 -4.70
C ALA A 209 -15.97 -1.85 -5.31
N ALA A 210 -14.91 -1.05 -5.12
CA ALA A 210 -13.57 -1.38 -5.61
C ALA A 210 -13.00 -2.64 -4.95
N VAL A 211 -13.24 -2.82 -3.64
CA VAL A 211 -12.81 -4.01 -2.88
C VAL A 211 -13.56 -5.24 -3.36
N GLN A 212 -14.90 -5.14 -3.45
CA GLN A 212 -15.73 -6.24 -3.95
C GLN A 212 -15.36 -6.63 -5.38
N LEU A 213 -15.09 -5.65 -6.24
CA LEU A 213 -14.71 -5.90 -7.62
C LEU A 213 -13.38 -6.64 -7.72
N ALA A 214 -12.35 -6.21 -6.97
CA ALA A 214 -11.04 -6.88 -6.95
C ALA A 214 -11.16 -8.35 -6.50
N ALA A 215 -11.94 -8.63 -5.45
CA ALA A 215 -12.21 -10.00 -4.98
C ALA A 215 -12.93 -10.85 -6.04
N ARG A 216 -13.91 -10.28 -6.75
CA ARG A 216 -14.61 -10.99 -7.83
C ARG A 216 -13.70 -11.24 -9.02
N LEU A 217 -12.83 -10.30 -9.36
CA LEU A 217 -11.86 -10.50 -10.45
C LEU A 217 -10.85 -11.59 -10.09
N SER A 218 -10.34 -11.64 -8.84
CA SER A 218 -9.47 -12.73 -8.39
C SER A 218 -10.13 -14.08 -8.57
N SER A 219 -11.38 -14.24 -8.10
CA SER A 219 -12.16 -15.49 -8.26
C SER A 219 -12.45 -15.86 -9.73
N ARG A 220 -12.42 -14.89 -10.66
CA ARG A 220 -12.67 -15.10 -12.10
C ARG A 220 -11.40 -15.22 -12.94
N ALA A 221 -10.27 -14.84 -12.36
CA ALA A 221 -8.98 -14.98 -13.00
C ALA A 221 -8.67 -16.45 -13.27
N SER A 222 -8.05 -16.72 -14.41
CA SER A 222 -7.49 -18.02 -14.70
C SER A 222 -6.29 -18.31 -13.80
N SER A 223 -5.91 -19.58 -13.69
CA SER A 223 -4.65 -19.94 -13.04
C SER A 223 -3.50 -19.11 -13.59
N ARG A 224 -2.63 -18.63 -12.70
CA ARG A 224 -1.43 -17.87 -13.07
C ARG A 224 -1.72 -16.62 -13.91
N SER A 225 -2.90 -16.02 -13.73
CA SER A 225 -3.24 -14.78 -14.43
C SER A 225 -3.45 -13.62 -13.47
N ILE A 226 -3.32 -12.42 -14.01
CA ILE A 226 -3.57 -11.15 -13.35
C ILE A 226 -4.72 -10.49 -14.08
N LEU A 227 -5.90 -10.52 -13.50
CA LEU A 227 -7.11 -9.93 -14.09
C LEU A 227 -7.39 -8.56 -13.46
N VAL A 228 -7.41 -7.50 -14.27
CA VAL A 228 -7.56 -6.14 -13.81
C VAL A 228 -8.81 -5.47 -14.38
N SER A 229 -9.45 -4.61 -13.59
CA SER A 229 -10.57 -3.79 -14.04
C SER A 229 -10.14 -2.80 -15.14
N ALA A 230 -11.11 -2.33 -15.95
CA ALA A 230 -10.88 -1.28 -16.93
C ALA A 230 -10.22 -0.04 -16.32
N ALA A 231 -10.63 0.36 -15.11
CA ALA A 231 -10.05 1.49 -14.39
C ALA A 231 -8.52 1.32 -14.15
N VAL A 232 -8.08 0.15 -13.72
CA VAL A 232 -6.65 -0.15 -13.52
C VAL A 232 -5.90 -0.04 -14.85
N ARG A 233 -6.43 -0.62 -15.93
CA ARG A 233 -5.82 -0.52 -17.25
C ARG A 233 -5.70 0.91 -17.75
N ASP A 234 -6.77 1.70 -17.61
CA ASP A 234 -6.83 3.07 -18.11
C ASP A 234 -5.88 3.99 -17.34
N LEU A 235 -5.77 3.82 -16.02
CA LEU A 235 -4.81 4.52 -15.18
C LEU A 235 -3.34 4.11 -15.43
N ALA A 236 -3.11 2.90 -15.94
CA ALA A 236 -1.78 2.42 -16.33
C ALA A 236 -1.38 2.82 -17.77
N ALA A 237 -2.21 3.58 -18.48
CA ALA A 237 -1.91 4.02 -19.84
C ALA A 237 -0.58 4.80 -19.88
N GLY A 238 0.26 4.49 -20.88
CA GLY A 238 1.57 5.13 -21.05
C GLY A 238 2.68 4.66 -20.10
N LYS A 239 2.42 3.69 -19.21
CA LYS A 239 3.40 3.20 -18.23
C LYS A 239 4.14 1.91 -18.64
N GLY A 240 4.06 1.53 -19.92
CA GLY A 240 4.82 0.40 -20.48
C GLY A 240 4.22 -0.99 -20.22
N PHE A 241 3.12 -1.11 -19.50
CA PHE A 241 2.45 -2.39 -19.29
C PHE A 241 1.67 -2.84 -20.53
N ARG A 242 1.65 -4.14 -20.76
CA ARG A 242 0.88 -4.75 -21.85
C ARG A 242 -0.34 -5.47 -21.29
N PHE A 243 -1.46 -5.30 -21.99
CA PHE A 243 -2.75 -5.87 -21.58
C PHE A 243 -3.34 -6.71 -22.70
N GLY A 244 -4.04 -7.76 -22.32
CA GLY A 244 -4.86 -8.56 -23.23
C GLY A 244 -6.12 -7.83 -23.70
N ALA A 245 -6.93 -8.52 -24.47
CA ALA A 245 -8.21 -8.00 -24.95
C ALA A 245 -9.16 -7.71 -23.77
N MET A 246 -9.88 -6.59 -23.85
CA MET A 246 -10.92 -6.25 -22.89
C MET A 246 -12.11 -7.20 -23.04
N ARG A 247 -12.52 -7.80 -21.94
CA ARG A 247 -13.66 -8.72 -21.86
C ARG A 247 -14.72 -8.18 -20.91
N SER A 248 -15.97 -8.59 -21.11
CA SER A 248 -17.09 -8.25 -20.22
C SER A 248 -17.44 -9.46 -19.34
N PHE A 249 -17.61 -9.21 -18.05
CA PHE A 249 -17.92 -10.24 -17.06
C PHE A 249 -19.20 -9.86 -16.31
N ARG A 250 -20.15 -10.82 -16.19
CA ARG A 250 -21.23 -10.73 -15.22
C ARG A 250 -20.72 -11.24 -13.88
N LEU A 251 -20.63 -10.37 -12.89
CA LEU A 251 -20.11 -10.68 -11.56
C LEU A 251 -21.22 -10.59 -10.53
N LYS A 252 -21.23 -11.53 -9.58
CA LYS A 252 -22.24 -11.55 -8.51
C LYS A 252 -22.16 -10.27 -7.67
N GLY A 253 -23.28 -9.56 -7.53
CA GLY A 253 -23.38 -8.31 -6.77
C GLY A 253 -23.09 -7.04 -7.60
N PHE A 254 -23.00 -7.17 -8.93
CA PHE A 254 -22.94 -6.06 -9.88
C PHE A 254 -24.07 -6.18 -10.88
N ASP A 255 -24.90 -5.15 -11.01
CA ASP A 255 -26.06 -5.15 -11.91
C ASP A 255 -25.61 -5.13 -13.38
N ASP A 256 -24.59 -4.33 -13.69
CA ASP A 256 -24.02 -4.20 -15.01
C ASP A 256 -22.83 -5.17 -15.22
N SER A 257 -22.55 -5.45 -16.51
CA SER A 257 -21.34 -6.19 -16.85
C SER A 257 -20.09 -5.35 -16.61
N VAL A 258 -19.13 -5.93 -15.93
CA VAL A 258 -17.84 -5.28 -15.61
C VAL A 258 -16.84 -5.59 -16.71
N ARG A 259 -16.11 -4.59 -17.18
CA ARG A 259 -15.02 -4.73 -18.16
C ARG A 259 -13.69 -4.97 -17.45
N ALA A 260 -12.97 -6.02 -17.87
CA ALA A 260 -11.67 -6.39 -17.33
C ALA A 260 -10.77 -7.01 -18.40
N CYS A 261 -9.47 -7.01 -18.18
CA CYS A 261 -8.48 -7.64 -19.06
C CYS A 261 -7.33 -8.23 -18.26
N ASP A 262 -6.61 -9.16 -18.86
CA ASP A 262 -5.41 -9.71 -18.25
C ASP A 262 -4.20 -8.75 -18.45
N VAL A 263 -3.32 -8.70 -17.46
CA VAL A 263 -1.97 -8.15 -17.63
C VAL A 263 -1.10 -9.21 -18.29
N VAL A 264 -0.42 -8.84 -19.37
CA VAL A 264 0.54 -9.72 -20.06
C VAL A 264 1.87 -9.64 -19.35
N TRP A 265 2.14 -10.58 -18.46
CA TRP A 265 3.35 -10.61 -17.64
C TRP A 265 4.41 -11.62 -18.14
N GLN A 266 4.00 -12.61 -18.93
CA GLN A 266 4.93 -13.51 -19.62
C GLN A 266 5.38 -12.87 -20.93
N LEU A 267 6.66 -12.76 -21.14
CA LEU A 267 7.21 -12.46 -22.45
C LEU A 267 7.01 -13.71 -23.30
N SER A 268 6.25 -13.59 -24.39
CA SER A 268 6.25 -14.63 -25.43
C SER A 268 7.69 -14.79 -25.90
N ALA A 269 8.23 -16.01 -25.76
CA ALA A 269 9.55 -16.36 -26.26
C ALA A 269 9.62 -16.21 -27.78
#